data_460c64cd56cd18b75ce31ca6f523e34e
#
_entry.id   460c64cd56cd18b75ce31ca6f523e34e
#
_cell.length_a   1.000
_cell.length_b   1.000
_cell.length_c   1.000
_cell.angle_alpha   90.00
_cell.angle_beta   90.00
_cell.angle_gamma   90.00
#
_symmetry.space_group_name_H-M   'P 1'
#
loop_
_entity.id
_entity.type
_entity.pdbx_description
1 polymer ?
#
loop_
_entity_poly.entity_id
_entity_poly.type
_entity_poly.pdbx_seq_one_letter_code
_entity_poly.pdbx_strand_id
1 'polypeptide(L)'
;MKPSHLVLKRNPRGFTLIELIIVITIVSILATVLLNRLVDYQERAEKVAMEQTAGVIRSALHLQLADLIARNRAGDIPKLLNENPITWLAEKPSNYQGEYFDPTPSQIAPGNWYYDLKARQLVYLVDRGRHFLPDAAGRKAVSYELILVYNPERQQAADTPPGKEVGGVLLQLARPYEWYKG
;
A
#
# COMPACT_ATOMS: atom_id res chain seq x y z
N MET A 1 -75.20 -12.80 -28.83
CA MET A 1 -74.38 -13.35 -27.69
C MET A 1 -73.14 -12.46 -27.54
N LYS A 2 -73.12 -11.62 -26.46
CA LYS A 2 -71.95 -10.78 -26.14
C LYS A 2 -71.11 -11.51 -25.08
N PRO A 3 -69.79 -11.68 -25.25
CA PRO A 3 -68.96 -12.27 -24.20
C PRO A 3 -68.74 -11.24 -23.11
N SER A 4 -69.06 -11.58 -21.86
CA SER A 4 -68.82 -10.79 -20.68
C SER A 4 -67.35 -10.98 -20.29
N HIS A 5 -66.54 -9.94 -20.46
CA HIS A 5 -65.17 -9.92 -19.94
C HIS A 5 -65.22 -9.71 -18.42
N LEU A 6 -64.91 -10.75 -17.67
CA LEU A 6 -64.63 -10.70 -16.23
C LEU A 6 -63.31 -9.93 -16.01
N VAL A 7 -63.39 -8.66 -15.65
CA VAL A 7 -62.26 -7.88 -15.17
C VAL A 7 -62.02 -8.29 -13.72
N LEU A 8 -60.99 -9.10 -13.50
CA LEU A 8 -60.49 -9.38 -12.16
C LEU A 8 -59.92 -8.11 -11.54
N LYS A 9 -60.69 -7.51 -10.64
CA LYS A 9 -60.30 -6.33 -9.86
C LYS A 9 -59.15 -6.74 -8.93
N ARG A 10 -57.91 -6.47 -9.31
CA ARG A 10 -56.75 -6.62 -8.49
C ARG A 10 -56.81 -5.57 -7.36
N ASN A 11 -57.12 -5.99 -6.14
CA ASN A 11 -57.03 -5.12 -4.97
C ASN A 11 -55.56 -4.80 -4.72
N PRO A 12 -55.09 -3.56 -4.78
CA PRO A 12 -53.75 -3.18 -4.36
C PRO A 12 -53.69 -3.38 -2.82
N ARG A 13 -53.00 -4.40 -2.36
CA ARG A 13 -52.69 -4.55 -0.94
C ARG A 13 -51.57 -3.55 -0.61
N GLY A 14 -51.93 -2.46 0.08
CA GLY A 14 -50.95 -1.56 0.65
C GLY A 14 -50.24 -2.15 1.84
N PHE A 15 -48.99 -1.75 2.07
CA PHE A 15 -48.22 -2.11 3.26
C PHE A 15 -48.90 -1.57 4.52
N THR A 16 -48.90 -2.38 5.57
CA THR A 16 -49.32 -1.92 6.90
C THR A 16 -48.23 -1.09 7.56
N LEU A 17 -48.60 -0.16 8.42
CA LEU A 17 -47.63 0.67 9.16
C LEU A 17 -46.70 -0.19 10.01
N ILE A 18 -47.22 -1.26 10.62
CA ILE A 18 -46.40 -2.19 11.43
C ILE A 18 -45.37 -2.96 10.57
N GLU A 19 -45.75 -3.36 9.37
CA GLU A 19 -44.84 -4.03 8.43
C GLU A 19 -43.69 -3.12 8.02
N LEU A 20 -43.98 -1.83 7.77
CA LEU A 20 -42.96 -0.82 7.47
C LEU A 20 -41.97 -0.65 8.66
N ILE A 21 -42.49 -0.58 9.89
CA ILE A 21 -41.65 -0.44 11.09
C ILE A 21 -40.72 -1.66 11.25
N ILE A 22 -41.23 -2.87 11.07
CA ILE A 22 -40.44 -4.09 11.15
C ILE A 22 -39.34 -4.09 10.08
N VAL A 23 -39.66 -3.76 8.84
CA VAL A 23 -38.68 -3.69 7.74
C VAL A 23 -37.58 -2.68 8.02
N ILE A 24 -37.93 -1.46 8.44
CA ILE A 24 -36.94 -0.43 8.77
C ILE A 24 -36.02 -0.90 9.92
N THR A 25 -36.58 -1.54 10.94
CA THR A 25 -35.81 -2.05 12.08
C THR A 25 -34.81 -3.11 11.62
N ILE A 26 -35.23 -4.09 10.83
CA ILE A 26 -34.36 -5.15 10.31
C ILE A 26 -33.26 -4.55 9.42
N VAL A 27 -33.63 -3.67 8.48
CA VAL A 27 -32.67 -3.02 7.57
C VAL A 27 -31.64 -2.20 8.35
N SER A 28 -32.06 -1.48 9.39
CA SER A 28 -31.18 -0.67 10.23
C SER A 28 -30.15 -1.52 10.97
N ILE A 29 -30.56 -2.66 11.51
CA ILE A 29 -29.64 -3.62 12.18
C ILE A 29 -28.63 -4.19 11.17
N LEU A 30 -29.11 -4.65 10.01
CA LEU A 30 -28.22 -5.19 8.96
C LEU A 30 -27.26 -4.13 8.43
N ALA A 31 -27.71 -2.90 8.21
CA ALA A 31 -26.88 -1.79 7.78
C ALA A 31 -25.77 -1.47 8.78
N THR A 32 -26.08 -1.47 10.08
CA THR A 32 -25.09 -1.22 11.13
C THR A 32 -23.98 -2.27 11.12
N VAL A 33 -24.34 -3.56 11.01
CA VAL A 33 -23.36 -4.65 10.92
C VAL A 33 -22.51 -4.53 9.67
N LEU A 34 -23.13 -4.25 8.52
CA LEU A 34 -22.44 -4.12 7.24
C LEU A 34 -21.44 -2.96 7.23
N LEU A 35 -21.83 -1.78 7.75
CA LEU A 35 -20.97 -0.61 7.81
C LEU A 35 -19.71 -0.86 8.64
N ASN A 36 -19.82 -1.53 9.78
CA ASN A 36 -18.65 -1.89 10.59
C ASN A 36 -17.69 -2.82 9.83
N ARG A 37 -18.21 -3.81 9.12
CA ARG A 37 -17.39 -4.70 8.28
C ARG A 37 -16.72 -3.97 7.12
N LEU A 38 -17.42 -3.02 6.52
CA LEU A 38 -16.89 -2.24 5.40
C LEU A 38 -15.63 -1.45 5.79
N VAL A 39 -15.61 -0.84 6.97
CA VAL A 39 -14.44 -0.09 7.47
C VAL A 39 -13.22 -1.02 7.61
N ASP A 40 -13.40 -2.21 8.19
CA ASP A 40 -12.31 -3.18 8.34
C ASP A 40 -11.78 -3.67 6.98
N TYR A 41 -12.68 -3.90 6.01
CA TYR A 41 -12.27 -4.27 4.64
C TYR A 41 -11.50 -3.17 3.93
N GLN A 42 -11.89 -1.93 4.09
CA GLN A 42 -11.20 -0.79 3.48
C GLN A 42 -9.77 -0.64 4.05
N GLU A 43 -9.59 -0.83 5.35
CA GLU A 43 -8.27 -0.79 5.98
C GLU A 43 -7.37 -1.93 5.48
N ARG A 44 -7.90 -3.15 5.36
CA ARG A 44 -7.16 -4.28 4.79
C ARG A 44 -6.79 -4.06 3.33
N ALA A 45 -7.71 -3.50 2.54
CA ALA A 45 -7.46 -3.17 1.14
C ALA A 45 -6.34 -2.13 0.99
N GLU A 46 -6.31 -1.12 1.86
CA GLU A 46 -5.24 -0.12 1.90
C GLU A 46 -3.88 -0.77 2.19
N LYS A 47 -3.80 -1.64 3.20
CA LYS A 47 -2.57 -2.38 3.52
C LYS A 47 -2.07 -3.18 2.31
N VAL A 48 -2.96 -3.95 1.69
CA VAL A 48 -2.61 -4.78 0.52
C VAL A 48 -2.16 -3.92 -0.66
N ALA A 49 -2.82 -2.80 -0.93
CA ALA A 49 -2.45 -1.87 -2.01
C ALA A 49 -1.06 -1.25 -1.76
N MET A 50 -0.75 -0.87 -0.51
CA MET A 50 0.58 -0.39 -0.11
C MET A 50 1.65 -1.47 -0.32
N GLU A 51 1.42 -2.69 0.17
CA GLU A 51 2.36 -3.82 0.03
C GLU A 51 2.57 -4.21 -1.44
N GLN A 52 1.51 -4.16 -2.26
CA GLN A 52 1.59 -4.40 -3.70
C GLN A 52 2.47 -3.35 -4.38
N THR A 53 2.29 -2.07 -4.06
CA THR A 53 3.14 -0.99 -4.59
C THR A 53 4.61 -1.21 -4.22
N ALA A 54 4.90 -1.56 -2.96
CA ALA A 54 6.25 -1.91 -2.54
C ALA A 54 6.81 -3.13 -3.30
N GLY A 55 5.96 -4.12 -3.61
CA GLY A 55 6.31 -5.28 -4.44
C GLY A 55 6.69 -4.89 -5.87
N VAL A 56 5.92 -3.98 -6.50
CA VAL A 56 6.22 -3.47 -7.85
C VAL A 56 7.56 -2.72 -7.85
N ILE A 57 7.83 -1.91 -6.83
CA ILE A 57 9.11 -1.20 -6.69
C ILE A 57 10.28 -2.17 -6.55
N ARG A 58 10.13 -3.26 -5.77
CA ARG A 58 11.15 -4.32 -5.69
C ARG A 58 11.42 -4.96 -7.04
N SER A 59 10.38 -5.21 -7.82
CA SER A 59 10.53 -5.76 -9.19
C SER A 59 11.26 -4.78 -10.10
N ALA A 60 10.95 -3.48 -10.04
CA ALA A 60 11.66 -2.46 -10.79
C ALA A 60 13.13 -2.35 -10.39
N LEU A 61 13.44 -2.45 -9.08
CA LEU A 61 14.81 -2.50 -8.59
C LEU A 61 15.59 -3.68 -9.17
N HIS A 62 14.99 -4.87 -9.21
CA HIS A 62 15.62 -6.04 -9.82
C HIS A 62 15.93 -5.83 -11.32
N LEU A 63 15.04 -5.15 -12.06
CA LEU A 63 15.29 -4.79 -13.47
C LEU A 63 16.44 -3.79 -13.59
N GLN A 64 16.54 -2.78 -12.74
CA GLN A 64 17.65 -1.84 -12.72
C GLN A 64 18.99 -2.53 -12.42
N LEU A 65 19.01 -3.44 -11.45
CA LEU A 65 20.20 -4.25 -11.15
C LEU A 65 20.61 -5.13 -12.34
N ALA A 66 19.65 -5.80 -12.96
CA ALA A 66 19.91 -6.64 -14.14
C ALA A 66 20.46 -5.82 -15.32
N ASP A 67 19.92 -4.62 -15.58
CA ASP A 67 20.41 -3.72 -16.63
C ASP A 67 21.86 -3.26 -16.35
N LEU A 68 22.17 -2.85 -15.12
CA LEU A 68 23.54 -2.46 -14.74
C LEU A 68 24.54 -3.61 -14.92
N ILE A 69 24.17 -4.82 -14.53
CA ILE A 69 25.01 -6.02 -14.67
C ILE A 69 25.18 -6.35 -16.17
N ALA A 70 24.11 -6.38 -16.94
CA ALA A 70 24.16 -6.68 -18.38
C ALA A 70 25.02 -5.70 -19.17
N ARG A 71 25.09 -4.43 -18.75
CA ARG A 71 25.93 -3.38 -19.34
C ARG A 71 27.35 -3.35 -18.77
N ASN A 72 27.74 -4.30 -17.94
CA ASN A 72 29.04 -4.35 -17.26
C ASN A 72 29.31 -3.12 -16.37
N ARG A 73 28.25 -2.55 -15.75
CA ARG A 73 28.27 -1.36 -14.88
C ARG A 73 27.95 -1.70 -13.42
N ALA A 74 28.33 -2.89 -12.96
CA ALA A 74 28.09 -3.32 -11.59
C ALA A 74 28.68 -2.34 -10.52
N GLY A 75 29.74 -1.60 -10.86
CA GLY A 75 30.32 -0.55 -10.01
C GLY A 75 29.36 0.63 -9.74
N ASP A 76 28.31 0.80 -10.52
CA ASP A 76 27.31 1.86 -10.34
C ASP A 76 26.15 1.45 -9.40
N ILE A 77 26.08 0.18 -9.00
CA ILE A 77 25.04 -0.33 -8.10
C ILE A 77 24.88 0.52 -6.81
N PRO A 78 25.97 0.96 -6.13
CA PRO A 78 25.84 1.80 -4.94
C PRO A 78 25.17 3.15 -5.18
N LYS A 79 25.15 3.65 -6.42
CA LYS A 79 24.48 4.91 -6.77
C LYS A 79 22.98 4.85 -6.60
N LEU A 80 22.37 3.67 -6.78
CA LEU A 80 20.93 3.43 -6.60
C LEU A 80 20.45 3.80 -5.19
N LEU A 81 21.31 3.73 -4.18
CA LEU A 81 20.96 4.12 -2.80
C LEU A 81 20.55 5.59 -2.66
N ASN A 82 20.98 6.44 -3.59
CA ASN A 82 20.69 7.86 -3.57
C ASN A 82 19.54 8.23 -4.50
N GLU A 83 18.97 7.26 -5.20
CA GLU A 83 17.87 7.48 -6.13
C GLU A 83 16.52 7.25 -5.47
N ASN A 84 15.53 7.96 -5.95
CA ASN A 84 14.15 7.72 -5.56
C ASN A 84 13.61 6.49 -6.32
N PRO A 85 13.26 5.39 -5.65
CA PRO A 85 12.86 4.16 -6.32
C PRO A 85 11.56 4.29 -7.15
N ILE A 86 10.74 5.29 -6.91
CA ILE A 86 9.55 5.58 -7.73
C ILE A 86 9.91 5.99 -9.16
N THR A 87 11.11 6.56 -9.37
CA THR A 87 11.55 6.99 -10.72
C THR A 87 11.86 5.81 -11.64
N TRP A 88 12.03 4.61 -11.12
CA TRP A 88 12.27 3.39 -11.91
C TRP A 88 10.99 2.78 -12.47
N LEU A 89 9.84 3.23 -12.00
CA LEU A 89 8.55 2.73 -12.47
C LEU A 89 8.19 3.38 -13.81
N ALA A 90 7.65 2.56 -14.73
CA ALA A 90 7.12 3.07 -16.01
C ALA A 90 5.97 4.07 -15.78
N GLU A 91 5.16 3.83 -14.75
CA GLU A 91 4.06 4.71 -14.34
C GLU A 91 4.12 4.90 -12.82
N LYS A 92 4.11 6.16 -12.39
CA LYS A 92 4.11 6.50 -10.97
C LYS A 92 2.73 6.17 -10.37
N PRO A 93 2.67 5.66 -9.13
CA PRO A 93 1.41 5.46 -8.44
C PRO A 93 0.59 6.76 -8.39
N SER A 94 -0.72 6.67 -8.62
CA SER A 94 -1.61 7.84 -8.63
C SER A 94 -1.63 8.61 -7.30
N ASN A 95 -1.30 7.93 -6.21
CA ASN A 95 -1.18 8.49 -4.87
C ASN A 95 0.27 8.82 -4.47
N TYR A 96 1.17 9.05 -5.46
CA TYR A 96 2.51 9.56 -5.20
C TYR A 96 2.54 11.08 -5.25
N GLN A 97 2.93 11.72 -4.14
CA GLN A 97 2.89 13.19 -3.97
C GLN A 97 4.20 13.89 -4.38
N GLY A 98 5.28 13.13 -4.60
CA GLY A 98 6.56 13.71 -4.99
C GLY A 98 7.67 13.56 -3.95
N GLU A 99 8.70 14.40 -4.11
CA GLU A 99 9.88 14.43 -3.26
C GLU A 99 9.83 15.62 -2.32
N TYR A 100 10.16 15.40 -1.07
CA TYR A 100 10.16 16.42 -0.02
C TYR A 100 11.45 16.36 0.77
N PHE A 101 11.92 17.49 1.25
CA PHE A 101 13.07 17.54 2.15
C PHE A 101 12.57 17.72 3.59
N ASP A 102 12.67 16.67 4.41
CA ASP A 102 12.26 16.69 5.81
C ASP A 102 10.80 17.19 6.02
N PRO A 103 9.79 16.53 5.38
CA PRO A 103 8.44 17.07 5.40
C PRO A 103 7.78 16.94 6.76
N THR A 104 7.01 17.95 7.13
CA THR A 104 6.14 17.84 8.29
C THR A 104 4.91 16.99 7.97
N PRO A 105 4.33 16.28 8.97
CA PRO A 105 3.17 15.41 8.74
C PRO A 105 1.94 16.10 8.12
N SER A 106 1.83 17.42 8.28
CA SER A 106 0.71 18.22 7.74
C SER A 106 0.84 18.53 6.24
N GLN A 107 2.02 18.33 5.65
CA GLN A 107 2.27 18.64 4.23
C GLN A 107 1.80 17.53 3.30
N ILE A 108 1.66 16.32 3.80
CA ILE A 108 1.31 15.15 3.01
C ILE A 108 -0.03 14.62 3.48
N ALA A 109 -0.97 14.43 2.56
CA ALA A 109 -2.26 13.83 2.90
C ALA A 109 -2.11 12.33 3.20
N PRO A 110 -2.86 11.76 4.18
CA PRO A 110 -2.90 10.33 4.41
C PRO A 110 -3.30 9.54 3.14
N GLY A 111 -2.93 8.28 3.06
CA GLY A 111 -3.16 7.42 1.90
C GLY A 111 -2.18 7.63 0.75
N ASN A 112 -1.13 8.43 0.95
CA ASN A 112 -0.20 8.80 -0.11
C ASN A 112 1.24 8.39 0.16
N TRP A 113 1.97 8.18 -0.94
CA TRP A 113 3.41 7.97 -0.96
C TRP A 113 4.14 9.28 -1.16
N TYR A 114 5.30 9.43 -0.54
CA TYR A 114 6.27 10.47 -0.83
C TYR A 114 7.69 9.96 -0.60
N TYR A 115 8.67 10.64 -1.19
CA TYR A 115 10.07 10.34 -0.95
C TYR A 115 10.69 11.44 -0.09
N ASP A 116 11.27 11.05 1.05
CA ASP A 116 12.00 11.95 1.94
C ASP A 116 13.47 12.01 1.51
N LEU A 117 13.87 13.14 0.95
CA LEU A 117 15.23 13.39 0.46
C LEU A 117 16.27 13.42 1.59
N LYS A 118 15.89 13.87 2.80
CA LYS A 118 16.77 13.92 3.97
C LYS A 118 17.03 12.55 4.54
N ALA A 119 15.97 11.78 4.77
CA ALA A 119 16.06 10.42 5.30
C ALA A 119 16.42 9.40 4.21
N ARG A 120 16.28 9.73 2.92
CA ARG A 120 16.40 8.83 1.76
C ARG A 120 15.47 7.62 1.89
N GLN A 121 14.25 7.88 2.29
CA GLN A 121 13.23 6.87 2.53
C GLN A 121 12.00 7.13 1.68
N LEU A 122 11.43 6.06 1.15
CA LEU A 122 10.11 6.07 0.56
C LEU A 122 9.11 5.82 1.67
N VAL A 123 8.18 6.75 1.87
CA VAL A 123 7.26 6.74 3.00
C VAL A 123 5.81 6.70 2.49
N TYR A 124 5.02 5.84 3.11
CA TYR A 124 3.57 5.78 2.95
C TYR A 124 2.89 6.26 4.23
N LEU A 125 2.02 7.27 4.13
CA LEU A 125 1.18 7.72 5.24
C LEU A 125 -0.13 6.94 5.23
N VAL A 126 -0.42 6.24 6.32
CA VAL A 126 -1.62 5.42 6.47
C VAL A 126 -2.84 6.33 6.67
N ASP A 127 -3.90 6.11 5.88
CA ASP A 127 -5.20 6.79 5.99
C ASP A 127 -6.12 6.05 6.97
N ARG A 128 -6.38 4.77 6.69
CA ARG A 128 -7.28 3.91 7.46
C ARG A 128 -6.51 3.02 8.41
N GLY A 129 -5.93 3.60 9.42
CA GLY A 129 -5.07 2.89 10.38
C GLY A 129 -5.76 2.70 11.74
N ARG A 130 -6.98 2.15 11.80
CA ARG A 130 -7.64 1.85 13.08
C ARG A 130 -6.85 0.81 13.88
N HIS A 131 -6.30 -0.19 13.19
CA HIS A 131 -5.51 -1.27 13.78
C HIS A 131 -4.00 -1.08 13.58
N PHE A 132 -3.56 0.08 13.06
CA PHE A 132 -2.16 0.42 12.89
C PHE A 132 -1.59 1.01 14.18
N LEU A 133 -0.47 0.45 14.65
CA LEU A 133 0.23 0.97 15.83
C LEU A 133 1.10 2.17 15.42
N PRO A 134 0.82 3.39 15.92
CA PRO A 134 1.64 4.56 15.60
C PRO A 134 3.09 4.43 16.08
N ASP A 135 4.01 5.13 15.41
CA ASP A 135 5.39 5.25 15.86
C ASP A 135 5.52 6.08 17.15
N ALA A 136 6.74 6.18 17.70
CA ALA A 136 7.00 6.94 18.92
C ALA A 136 6.64 8.45 18.83
N ALA A 137 6.50 8.98 17.60
CA ALA A 137 6.07 10.35 17.33
C ALA A 137 4.55 10.44 17.07
N GLY A 138 3.80 9.35 17.25
CA GLY A 138 2.36 9.29 17.01
C GLY A 138 1.96 9.21 15.52
N ARG A 139 2.91 8.97 14.61
CA ARG A 139 2.66 8.93 13.18
C ARG A 139 2.29 7.52 12.73
N LYS A 140 1.32 7.42 11.84
CA LYS A 140 0.95 6.18 11.17
C LYS A 140 1.60 6.16 9.79
N ALA A 141 2.84 5.69 9.72
CA ALA A 141 3.62 5.69 8.49
C ALA A 141 4.41 4.39 8.35
N VAL A 142 4.55 3.93 7.11
CA VAL A 142 5.43 2.81 6.74
C VAL A 142 6.56 3.36 5.88
N SER A 143 7.80 3.15 6.30
CA SER A 143 8.99 3.67 5.62
C SER A 143 9.83 2.53 5.05
N TYR A 144 10.27 2.70 3.82
CA TYR A 144 11.16 1.80 3.10
C TYR A 144 12.47 2.50 2.78
N GLU A 145 13.56 1.76 2.83
CA GLU A 145 14.89 2.25 2.48
C GLU A 145 15.63 1.26 1.57
N LEU A 146 16.57 1.76 0.82
CA LEU A 146 17.46 0.95 -0.01
C LEU A 146 18.74 0.65 0.77
N ILE A 147 19.10 -0.62 0.81
CA ILE A 147 20.34 -1.08 1.48
C ILE A 147 21.21 -1.88 0.52
N LEU A 148 22.52 -1.79 0.70
CA LEU A 148 23.50 -2.67 0.03
C LEU A 148 23.51 -4.04 0.69
N VAL A 149 23.51 -5.06 -0.15
CA VAL A 149 23.77 -6.44 0.25
C VAL A 149 25.14 -6.83 -0.28
N TYR A 150 25.99 -7.37 0.59
CA TYR A 150 27.31 -7.88 0.24
C TYR A 150 27.26 -9.38 0.07
N ASN A 151 28.02 -9.92 -0.92
CA ASN A 151 28.09 -11.35 -1.14
C ASN A 151 29.12 -12.00 -0.19
N PRO A 152 28.68 -12.80 0.78
CA PRO A 152 29.61 -13.43 1.73
C PRO A 152 30.49 -14.53 1.11
N GLU A 153 30.03 -15.16 0.02
CA GLU A 153 30.71 -16.33 -0.56
C GLU A 153 31.97 -15.97 -1.35
N ARG A 154 32.07 -14.75 -1.90
CA ARG A 154 33.27 -14.29 -2.63
C ARG A 154 34.35 -13.68 -1.76
N GLN A 155 34.10 -13.48 -0.47
CA GLN A 155 35.10 -13.00 0.48
C GLN A 155 36.18 -14.06 0.81
N GLN A 156 35.99 -15.33 0.41
CA GLN A 156 36.90 -16.45 0.69
C GLN A 156 37.85 -16.80 -0.47
N ALA A 157 37.77 -16.15 -1.61
CA ALA A 157 38.69 -16.32 -2.71
C ALA A 157 40.02 -15.60 -2.39
N ALA A 158 41.08 -16.33 -2.17
CA ALA A 158 42.36 -15.92 -1.58
C ALA A 158 43.19 -14.89 -2.38
N ASP A 159 42.72 -14.37 -3.52
CA ASP A 159 43.49 -13.50 -4.41
C ASP A 159 42.83 -12.14 -4.71
N THR A 160 41.76 -11.76 -4.01
CA THR A 160 41.12 -10.45 -4.23
C THR A 160 41.44 -9.52 -3.04
N PRO A 161 41.88 -8.26 -3.29
CA PRO A 161 42.10 -7.30 -2.18
C PRO A 161 40.80 -7.17 -1.37
N PRO A 162 40.86 -6.85 -0.06
CA PRO A 162 39.74 -6.84 0.87
C PRO A 162 38.76 -5.69 0.51
N GLY A 163 38.01 -5.85 -0.55
CA GLY A 163 36.89 -5.00 -0.94
C GLY A 163 35.61 -5.80 -0.81
N LYS A 164 34.66 -5.30 -0.02
CA LYS A 164 33.33 -5.91 0.07
C LYS A 164 32.69 -5.87 -1.32
N GLU A 165 32.64 -7.01 -2.02
CA GLU A 165 31.98 -7.09 -3.31
C GLU A 165 30.47 -6.89 -3.11
N VAL A 166 29.93 -5.86 -3.75
CA VAL A 166 28.51 -5.53 -3.66
C VAL A 166 27.71 -6.62 -4.36
N GLY A 167 26.93 -7.38 -3.61
CA GLY A 167 26.05 -8.43 -4.13
C GLY A 167 24.75 -7.87 -4.74
N GLY A 168 24.31 -6.69 -4.29
CA GLY A 168 23.07 -6.09 -4.78
C GLY A 168 22.54 -4.97 -3.89
N VAL A 169 21.32 -4.54 -4.20
CA VAL A 169 20.53 -3.59 -3.39
C VAL A 169 19.18 -4.23 -3.08
N LEU A 170 18.68 -4.00 -1.88
CA LEU A 170 17.34 -4.41 -1.45
C LEU A 170 16.53 -3.22 -0.98
N LEU A 171 15.22 -3.26 -1.29
CA LEU A 171 14.23 -2.39 -0.67
C LEU A 171 13.69 -3.10 0.58
N GLN A 172 14.03 -2.59 1.76
CA GLN A 172 13.57 -3.12 3.03
C GLN A 172 12.74 -2.10 3.82
N LEU A 173 12.06 -2.56 4.87
CA LEU A 173 11.45 -1.67 5.84
C LEU A 173 12.55 -0.96 6.66
N ALA A 174 12.50 0.37 6.70
CA ALA A 174 13.40 1.16 7.54
C ALA A 174 13.10 0.94 9.04
N ARG A 175 11.85 0.65 9.35
CA ARG A 175 11.39 0.29 10.70
C ARG A 175 10.28 -0.76 10.60
N PRO A 176 10.26 -1.76 11.52
CA PRO A 176 9.12 -2.67 11.61
C PRO A 176 7.86 -1.90 11.98
N TYR A 177 6.73 -2.31 11.44
CA TYR A 177 5.41 -1.76 11.78
C TYR A 177 4.45 -2.87 12.17
N GLU A 178 3.49 -2.54 13.01
CA GLU A 178 2.40 -3.45 13.36
C GLU A 178 1.09 -2.91 12.77
N TRP A 179 0.53 -3.70 11.86
CA TRP A 179 -0.78 -3.41 11.25
C TRP A 179 -1.59 -4.70 11.25
N TYR A 180 -2.60 -4.78 12.09
CA TYR A 180 -3.26 -6.00 12.56
C TYR A 180 -2.33 -6.91 13.37
N LYS A 181 -2.55 -7.01 14.67
CA LYS A 181 -2.08 -8.14 15.46
C LYS A 181 -2.87 -9.37 15.01
N GLY A 182 -2.19 -10.33 14.38
CA GLY A 182 -2.72 -11.65 14.13
C GLY A 182 -3.09 -12.37 15.42
#